data_a289f3b1de1a5eaffabf90129e7c74ae
#
_entry.id   a289f3b1de1a5eaffabf90129e7c74ae
#
_cell.length_a   1.000
_cell.length_b   1.000
_cell.length_c   1.000
_cell.angle_alpha   90.00
_cell.angle_beta   90.00
_cell.angle_gamma   90.00
#
_symmetry.space_group_name_H-M   'P 1'
#
loop_
_entity.id
_entity.type
_entity.pdbx_description
1 polymer ?
#
loop_
_entity_poly.entity_id
_entity_poly.type
_entity_poly.pdbx_seq_one_letter_code
_entity_poly.pdbx_strand_id
1 'polypeptide(L)'
;MKAQYEKVQYNQNNSWQLLIRRLEAIPFEWHFHPEYELTLTLNSKGERYIGDTVSEYEDFDLVLLGPNIPHTWQSRTSLETDKEQKVYVLWFDTQWIEELSRLFPECQAFSPLLLEASRGLHFSQAVAKQLLPLFEELDTATPMQKLTIMLSILDELSNTADYQAISVNQTLSRQDSDKRQQRLLSQLLEAIHANYTEPLSVTALASLVGMSESTLGRFFKKMMGQSVRHYITQVRLGKGCSLLVQTDKPVSLVAELSGFNNLSNFNRLFLKYKQLTPKAFRAKFTQSHCETEKNA
;
A
#
# COMPACT_ATOMS: atom_id res chain seq x y z
N MET A 1 -0.80 -12.22 -11.63
CA MET A 1 0.32 -11.66 -10.86
C MET A 1 -0.10 -11.63 -9.40
N LYS A 2 0.81 -11.86 -8.42
CA LYS A 2 0.42 -11.80 -6.99
C LYS A 2 0.74 -10.42 -6.46
N ALA A 3 -0.23 -9.77 -5.82
CA ALA A 3 -0.04 -8.47 -5.18
C ALA A 3 0.96 -8.61 -4.01
N GLN A 4 1.81 -7.60 -3.84
CA GLN A 4 2.76 -7.53 -2.72
C GLN A 4 2.10 -6.74 -1.59
N TYR A 5 2.36 -7.15 -0.34
CA TYR A 5 1.96 -6.35 0.79
C TYR A 5 2.90 -5.14 0.90
N GLU A 6 2.31 -3.96 0.90
CA GLU A 6 3.01 -2.71 1.20
C GLU A 6 2.78 -2.34 2.66
N LYS A 7 3.84 -2.01 3.36
CA LYS A 7 3.73 -1.45 4.71
C LYS A 7 3.79 0.06 4.62
N VAL A 8 2.66 0.71 4.80
CA VAL A 8 2.60 2.17 4.93
C VAL A 8 3.39 2.59 6.16
N GLN A 9 4.35 3.49 5.98
CA GLN A 9 5.19 3.99 7.08
C GLN A 9 4.57 5.27 7.63
N TYR A 10 4.01 5.19 8.83
CA TYR A 10 3.51 6.37 9.53
C TYR A 10 4.65 7.11 10.21
N ASN A 11 4.71 8.42 10.04
CA ASN A 11 5.54 9.27 10.88
C ASN A 11 4.95 9.30 12.28
N GLN A 12 5.81 9.27 13.33
CA GLN A 12 5.38 9.18 14.74
C GLN A 12 4.40 10.29 15.19
N ASN A 13 4.32 11.40 14.45
CA ASN A 13 3.50 12.55 14.78
C ASN A 13 2.24 12.71 13.89
N ASN A 14 1.96 11.74 13.02
CA ASN A 14 0.84 11.82 12.09
C ASN A 14 -0.15 10.68 12.34
N SER A 15 -1.43 11.01 12.42
CA SER A 15 -2.53 10.05 12.54
C SER A 15 -2.95 9.44 11.19
N TRP A 16 -2.47 9.98 10.09
CA TRP A 16 -2.62 9.54 8.72
C TRP A 16 -1.35 9.87 7.94
N GLN A 17 -1.16 9.33 6.74
CA GLN A 17 0.06 9.49 5.98
C GLN A 17 -0.22 10.14 4.62
N LEU A 18 0.65 11.08 4.23
CA LEU A 18 0.67 11.70 2.92
C LEU A 18 1.97 11.33 2.20
N LEU A 19 1.83 10.89 0.95
CA LEU A 19 2.93 10.76 0.00
C LEU A 19 2.63 11.60 -1.24
N ILE A 20 3.60 12.40 -1.64
CA ILE A 20 3.54 13.17 -2.89
C ILE A 20 4.70 12.69 -3.76
N ARG A 21 4.38 12.14 -4.92
CA ARG A 21 5.37 11.66 -5.90
C ARG A 21 5.34 12.56 -7.13
N ARG A 22 6.53 12.84 -7.67
CA ARG A 22 6.73 13.50 -8.96
C ARG A 22 7.53 12.54 -9.81
N LEU A 23 7.01 12.14 -10.94
CA LEU A 23 7.51 11.02 -11.73
C LEU A 23 7.46 11.35 -13.22
N GLU A 24 8.43 10.86 -13.98
CA GLU A 24 8.34 10.85 -15.45
C GLU A 24 7.29 9.87 -15.94
N ALA A 25 7.15 8.73 -15.26
CA ALA A 25 6.12 7.73 -15.50
C ALA A 25 5.77 7.01 -14.20
N ILE A 26 4.51 6.62 -14.03
CA ILE A 26 4.05 5.81 -12.88
C ILE A 26 4.39 4.35 -13.18
N PRO A 27 5.27 3.71 -12.38
CA PRO A 27 5.67 2.32 -12.59
C PRO A 27 4.56 1.37 -12.16
N PHE A 28 4.50 0.18 -12.78
CA PHE A 28 3.60 -0.89 -12.35
C PHE A 28 4.10 -1.52 -11.05
N GLU A 29 3.44 -1.22 -9.92
CA GLU A 29 3.75 -1.72 -8.58
C GLU A 29 2.51 -2.37 -7.96
N TRP A 30 2.18 -3.61 -8.35
CA TRP A 30 0.98 -4.32 -7.89
C TRP A 30 1.07 -4.69 -6.43
N HIS A 31 0.31 -4.00 -5.57
CA HIS A 31 0.38 -4.09 -4.12
C HIS A 31 -0.98 -3.99 -3.44
N PHE A 32 -1.01 -4.18 -2.12
CA PHE A 32 -2.16 -3.94 -1.25
C PHE A 32 -1.68 -3.63 0.16
N HIS A 33 -2.50 -2.93 0.94
CA HIS A 33 -2.26 -2.54 2.33
C HIS A 33 -3.59 -2.46 3.10
N PRO A 34 -3.58 -2.47 4.47
CA PRO A 34 -4.80 -2.47 5.27
C PRO A 34 -5.46 -1.09 5.44
N GLU A 35 -4.84 -0.03 4.98
CA GLU A 35 -5.36 1.32 5.04
C GLU A 35 -6.38 1.59 3.92
N TYR A 36 -7.23 2.59 4.12
CA TYR A 36 -7.87 3.30 3.02
C TYR A 36 -6.82 4.10 2.26
N GLU A 37 -7.00 4.22 0.96
CA GLU A 37 -6.15 5.04 0.10
C GLU A 37 -6.99 5.98 -0.74
N LEU A 38 -6.71 7.29 -0.64
CA LEU A 38 -7.22 8.28 -1.58
C LEU A 38 -6.07 8.75 -2.46
N THR A 39 -6.16 8.45 -3.76
CA THR A 39 -5.12 8.77 -4.74
C THR A 39 -5.66 9.74 -5.78
N LEU A 40 -4.92 10.85 -6.01
CA LEU A 40 -5.13 11.78 -7.12
C LEU A 40 -3.91 11.77 -8.02
N THR A 41 -4.09 11.45 -9.31
CA THR A 41 -3.04 11.54 -10.32
C THR A 41 -3.28 12.74 -11.24
N LEU A 42 -2.21 13.49 -11.51
CA LEU A 42 -2.21 14.70 -12.33
C LEU A 42 -1.18 14.60 -13.44
N ASN A 43 -1.49 15.19 -14.59
CA ASN A 43 -0.68 15.20 -15.80
C ASN A 43 -0.31 13.78 -16.26
N SER A 44 -1.24 12.84 -16.07
CA SER A 44 -1.04 11.41 -16.28
C SER A 44 -2.22 10.77 -17.00
N LYS A 45 -1.91 9.77 -17.82
CA LYS A 45 -2.89 8.84 -18.38
C LYS A 45 -2.27 7.45 -18.52
N GLY A 46 -3.08 6.42 -18.42
CA GLY A 46 -2.60 5.04 -18.51
C GLY A 46 -3.65 4.04 -18.13
N GLU A 47 -3.22 2.96 -17.53
CA GLU A 47 -4.06 1.89 -17.02
C GLU A 47 -4.00 1.86 -15.49
N ARG A 48 -5.15 1.69 -14.86
CA ARG A 48 -5.25 1.37 -13.44
C ARG A 48 -5.80 -0.04 -13.26
N TYR A 49 -5.22 -0.72 -12.32
CA TYR A 49 -5.55 -2.09 -11.95
C TYR A 49 -6.07 -2.05 -10.52
N ILE A 50 -7.33 -2.42 -10.29
CA ILE A 50 -7.97 -2.37 -8.96
C ILE A 50 -8.78 -3.65 -8.79
N GLY A 51 -8.38 -4.48 -7.83
CA GLY A 51 -8.97 -5.80 -7.60
C GLY A 51 -8.83 -6.70 -8.83
N ASP A 52 -9.94 -7.05 -9.45
CA ASP A 52 -10.04 -7.85 -10.67
C ASP A 52 -10.32 -7.02 -11.92
N THR A 53 -10.36 -5.70 -11.79
CA THR A 53 -10.72 -4.77 -12.87
C THR A 53 -9.48 -4.05 -13.41
N VAL A 54 -9.38 -3.97 -14.72
CA VAL A 54 -8.41 -3.13 -15.43
C VAL A 54 -9.18 -2.08 -16.21
N SER A 55 -8.84 -0.83 -16.03
CA SER A 55 -9.49 0.29 -16.74
C SER A 55 -8.47 1.35 -17.12
N GLU A 56 -8.71 2.03 -18.22
CA GLU A 56 -7.95 3.23 -18.56
C GLU A 56 -8.32 4.37 -17.61
N TYR A 57 -7.36 5.26 -17.36
CA TYR A 57 -7.58 6.51 -16.67
C TYR A 57 -6.97 7.67 -17.44
N GLU A 58 -7.50 8.83 -17.23
CA GLU A 58 -7.05 10.09 -17.81
C GLU A 58 -6.62 11.06 -16.70
N ASP A 59 -6.24 12.28 -17.09
CA ASP A 59 -5.85 13.33 -16.15
C ASP A 59 -6.93 13.60 -15.07
N PHE A 60 -6.50 14.01 -13.90
CA PHE A 60 -7.37 14.20 -12.72
C PHE A 60 -8.06 12.91 -12.28
N ASP A 61 -7.36 11.79 -12.29
CA ASP A 61 -7.89 10.52 -11.79
C ASP A 61 -7.89 10.52 -10.26
N LEU A 62 -9.09 10.64 -9.67
CA LEU A 62 -9.32 10.63 -8.23
C LEU A 62 -10.02 9.34 -7.83
N VAL A 63 -9.36 8.55 -7.01
CA VAL A 63 -9.84 7.22 -6.60
C VAL A 63 -9.72 7.04 -5.10
N LEU A 64 -10.78 6.55 -4.47
CA LEU A 64 -10.80 6.10 -3.08
C LEU A 64 -10.90 4.58 -3.02
N LEU A 65 -9.94 3.94 -2.38
CA LEU A 65 -9.87 2.50 -2.17
C LEU A 65 -10.10 2.14 -0.71
N GLY A 66 -10.86 1.07 -0.50
CA GLY A 66 -10.98 0.44 0.80
C GLY A 66 -9.79 -0.45 1.16
N PRO A 67 -9.69 -0.87 2.43
CA PRO A 67 -8.61 -1.72 2.92
C PRO A 67 -8.42 -3.02 2.15
N ASN A 68 -7.16 -3.42 1.94
CA ASN A 68 -6.76 -4.68 1.36
C ASN A 68 -7.21 -4.93 -0.10
N ILE A 69 -7.58 -3.89 -0.84
CA ILE A 69 -7.83 -4.01 -2.29
C ILE A 69 -6.48 -4.01 -2.99
N PRO A 70 -6.12 -5.07 -3.75
CA PRO A 70 -4.92 -5.04 -4.59
C PRO A 70 -5.08 -3.98 -5.69
N HIS A 71 -4.05 -3.14 -5.86
CA HIS A 71 -4.14 -2.05 -6.84
C HIS A 71 -2.76 -1.61 -7.35
N THR A 72 -2.77 -0.90 -8.45
CA THR A 72 -1.64 -0.14 -9.01
C THR A 72 -2.12 0.74 -10.17
N TRP A 73 -1.36 1.78 -10.47
CA TRP A 73 -1.45 2.55 -11.69
C TRP A 73 -0.23 2.28 -12.55
N GLN A 74 -0.38 2.44 -13.85
CA GLN A 74 0.72 2.39 -14.80
C GLN A 74 0.52 3.45 -15.88
N SER A 75 1.49 4.31 -16.04
CA SER A 75 1.56 5.24 -17.16
C SER A 75 2.90 5.09 -17.90
N ARG A 76 3.00 5.69 -19.09
CA ARG A 76 4.25 5.68 -19.87
C ARG A 76 4.91 7.04 -19.91
N THR A 77 4.13 8.07 -20.21
CA THR A 77 4.61 9.45 -20.40
C THR A 77 3.62 10.44 -19.79
N SER A 78 4.11 11.62 -19.46
CA SER A 78 3.27 12.76 -19.08
C SER A 78 2.39 13.23 -20.24
N LEU A 79 1.25 13.84 -19.94
CA LEU A 79 0.38 14.46 -20.95
C LEU A 79 1.01 15.73 -21.50
N GLU A 80 1.55 16.57 -20.61
CA GLU A 80 2.38 17.73 -20.96
C GLU A 80 3.84 17.34 -20.82
N THR A 81 4.59 17.36 -21.91
CA THR A 81 5.98 16.87 -21.99
C THR A 81 6.97 17.62 -21.08
N ASP A 82 6.66 18.85 -20.73
CA ASP A 82 7.51 19.71 -19.90
C ASP A 82 7.16 19.66 -18.41
N LYS A 83 6.21 18.81 -18.02
CA LYS A 83 5.77 18.65 -16.63
C LYS A 83 5.81 17.17 -16.21
N GLU A 84 6.26 16.95 -14.98
CA GLU A 84 6.20 15.64 -14.35
C GLU A 84 4.75 15.24 -14.03
N GLN A 85 4.51 13.94 -13.99
CA GLN A 85 3.28 13.41 -13.42
C GLN A 85 3.33 13.58 -11.90
N LYS A 86 2.25 14.10 -11.31
CA LYS A 86 2.16 14.28 -9.86
C LYS A 86 1.11 13.34 -9.29
N VAL A 87 1.48 12.63 -8.23
CA VAL A 87 0.59 11.72 -7.53
C VAL A 87 0.54 12.10 -6.07
N TYR A 88 -0.67 12.37 -5.58
CA TYR A 88 -0.97 12.51 -4.17
C TYR A 88 -1.58 11.20 -3.68
N VAL A 89 -1.04 10.66 -2.60
CA VAL A 89 -1.57 9.46 -1.96
C VAL A 89 -1.78 9.74 -0.47
N LEU A 90 -3.01 9.60 -0.02
CA LEU A 90 -3.42 9.81 1.36
C LEU A 90 -3.85 8.46 1.94
N TRP A 91 -3.12 7.97 2.96
CA TRP A 91 -3.45 6.75 3.68
C TRP A 91 -3.96 7.04 5.07
N PHE A 92 -5.04 6.36 5.45
CA PHE A 92 -5.60 6.40 6.79
C PHE A 92 -6.23 5.06 7.16
N ASP A 93 -6.06 4.65 8.42
CA ASP A 93 -6.53 3.34 8.84
C ASP A 93 -7.99 3.36 9.34
N THR A 94 -8.57 2.17 9.41
CA THR A 94 -9.96 1.99 9.85
C THR A 94 -10.15 2.42 11.31
N GLN A 95 -9.18 2.16 12.18
CA GLN A 95 -9.26 2.50 13.60
C GLN A 95 -9.31 4.02 13.79
N TRP A 96 -8.47 4.77 13.06
CA TRP A 96 -8.48 6.23 13.11
C TRP A 96 -9.85 6.81 12.73
N ILE A 97 -10.49 6.31 11.68
CA ILE A 97 -11.85 6.72 11.28
C ILE A 97 -12.91 6.34 12.33
N GLU A 98 -12.82 5.13 12.88
CA GLU A 98 -13.74 4.68 13.93
C GLU A 98 -13.63 5.57 15.19
N GLU A 99 -12.41 5.95 15.58
CA GLU A 99 -12.15 6.86 16.70
C GLU A 99 -12.62 8.29 16.42
N LEU A 100 -12.38 8.83 15.23
CA LEU A 100 -12.91 10.13 14.82
C LEU A 100 -14.44 10.15 14.89
N SER A 101 -15.12 9.15 14.30
CA SER A 101 -16.59 9.07 14.29
C SER A 101 -17.18 8.87 15.69
N ARG A 102 -16.40 8.29 16.61
CA ARG A 102 -16.82 8.14 18.02
C ARG A 102 -16.65 9.43 18.82
N LEU A 103 -15.59 10.20 18.56
CA LEU A 103 -15.29 11.44 19.28
C LEU A 103 -16.04 12.65 18.70
N PHE A 104 -16.22 12.67 17.39
CA PHE A 104 -16.85 13.74 16.64
C PHE A 104 -18.03 13.19 15.84
N PRO A 105 -19.28 13.38 16.31
CA PRO A 105 -20.47 12.87 15.62
C PRO A 105 -20.59 13.35 14.17
N GLU A 106 -20.07 14.52 13.85
CA GLU A 106 -20.02 15.09 12.50
C GLU A 106 -19.25 14.18 11.51
N CYS A 107 -18.22 13.49 11.98
CA CYS A 107 -17.42 12.56 11.17
C CYS A 107 -18.18 11.24 10.84
N GLN A 108 -19.33 10.99 11.42
CA GLN A 108 -20.17 9.84 11.06
C GLN A 108 -20.67 9.92 9.61
N ALA A 109 -20.72 11.13 9.04
CA ALA A 109 -21.05 11.36 7.64
C ALA A 109 -20.09 10.66 6.67
N PHE A 110 -18.84 10.34 7.06
CA PHE A 110 -17.86 9.62 6.23
C PHE A 110 -18.19 8.12 6.08
N SER A 111 -18.93 7.54 7.01
CA SER A 111 -19.14 6.09 7.09
C SER A 111 -19.80 5.48 5.85
N PRO A 112 -20.82 6.06 5.21
CA PRO A 112 -21.42 5.52 3.98
C PRO A 112 -20.41 5.47 2.84
N LEU A 113 -19.67 6.55 2.61
CA LEU A 113 -18.64 6.64 1.58
C LEU A 113 -17.55 5.58 1.78
N LEU A 114 -17.04 5.45 3.00
CA LEU A 114 -15.97 4.50 3.33
C LEU A 114 -16.43 3.04 3.23
N LEU A 115 -17.70 2.77 3.49
CA LEU A 115 -18.27 1.44 3.26
C LEU A 115 -18.27 1.08 1.77
N GLU A 116 -18.66 2.02 0.91
CA GLU A 116 -18.66 1.83 -0.54
C GLU A 116 -17.25 1.78 -1.14
N ALA A 117 -16.26 2.39 -0.50
CA ALA A 117 -14.85 2.35 -0.93
C ALA A 117 -14.28 0.93 -1.04
N SER A 118 -14.93 -0.08 -0.40
CA SER A 118 -14.62 -1.49 -0.57
C SER A 118 -14.73 -1.99 -2.02
N ARG A 119 -15.37 -1.23 -2.91
CA ARG A 119 -15.52 -1.51 -4.34
C ARG A 119 -14.54 -0.70 -5.21
N GLY A 120 -13.73 0.17 -4.60
CA GLY A 120 -13.00 1.20 -5.29
C GLY A 120 -13.94 2.25 -5.89
N LEU A 121 -13.81 3.50 -5.50
CA LEU A 121 -14.66 4.59 -5.99
C LEU A 121 -13.84 5.51 -6.87
N HIS A 122 -14.26 5.70 -8.11
CA HIS A 122 -13.69 6.65 -9.05
C HIS A 122 -14.59 7.88 -9.11
N PHE A 123 -14.08 9.03 -8.71
CA PHE A 123 -14.77 10.30 -8.77
C PHE A 123 -14.60 10.95 -10.15
N SER A 124 -15.56 11.76 -10.55
CA SER A 124 -15.46 12.49 -11.82
C SER A 124 -14.29 13.49 -11.82
N GLN A 125 -13.83 13.85 -13.01
CA GLN A 125 -12.83 14.91 -13.16
C GLN A 125 -13.30 16.27 -12.60
N ALA A 126 -14.61 16.52 -12.58
CA ALA A 126 -15.18 17.74 -12.01
C ALA A 126 -14.92 17.79 -10.50
N VAL A 127 -15.18 16.70 -9.79
CA VAL A 127 -14.90 16.56 -8.35
C VAL A 127 -13.39 16.68 -8.08
N ALA A 128 -12.57 15.99 -8.87
CA ALA A 128 -11.11 16.06 -8.73
C ALA A 128 -10.57 17.48 -8.91
N LYS A 129 -11.06 18.22 -9.91
CA LYS A 129 -10.69 19.61 -10.15
C LYS A 129 -11.17 20.56 -9.05
N GLN A 130 -12.36 20.33 -8.50
CA GLN A 130 -12.88 21.10 -7.36
C GLN A 130 -11.98 20.94 -6.12
N LEU A 131 -11.50 19.70 -5.87
CA LEU A 131 -10.65 19.38 -4.72
C LEU A 131 -9.18 19.72 -4.93
N LEU A 132 -8.72 19.96 -6.17
CA LEU A 132 -7.32 20.21 -6.48
C LEU A 132 -6.66 21.27 -5.58
N PRO A 133 -7.27 22.45 -5.29
CA PRO A 133 -6.66 23.44 -4.40
C PRO A 133 -6.33 22.89 -3.01
N LEU A 134 -7.17 22.02 -2.45
CA LEU A 134 -6.92 21.36 -1.17
C LEU A 134 -5.74 20.39 -1.24
N PHE A 135 -5.62 19.62 -2.33
CA PHE A 135 -4.46 18.76 -2.53
C PHE A 135 -3.16 19.55 -2.70
N GLU A 136 -3.19 20.67 -3.43
CA GLU A 136 -2.01 21.51 -3.61
C GLU A 136 -1.57 22.19 -2.31
N GLU A 137 -2.49 22.60 -1.46
CA GLU A 137 -2.19 23.16 -0.15
C GLU A 137 -1.44 22.17 0.76
N LEU A 138 -1.66 20.85 0.61
CA LEU A 138 -0.95 19.82 1.36
C LEU A 138 0.58 19.86 1.20
N ASP A 139 1.10 20.40 0.09
CA ASP A 139 2.54 20.46 -0.18
C ASP A 139 3.29 21.27 0.90
N THR A 140 2.68 22.34 1.38
CA THR A 140 3.32 23.34 2.27
C THR A 140 2.65 23.48 3.64
N ALA A 141 1.51 22.82 3.85
CA ALA A 141 0.71 22.94 5.06
C ALA A 141 1.43 22.38 6.31
N THR A 142 1.19 23.00 7.45
CA THR A 142 1.60 22.50 8.76
C THR A 142 0.86 21.20 9.11
N PRO A 143 1.34 20.39 10.07
CA PRO A 143 0.65 19.15 10.45
C PRO A 143 -0.83 19.33 10.80
N MET A 144 -1.18 20.41 11.53
CA MET A 144 -2.57 20.69 11.89
C MET A 144 -3.42 21.11 10.69
N GLN A 145 -2.86 21.93 9.79
CA GLN A 145 -3.54 22.29 8.54
C GLN A 145 -3.75 21.06 7.65
N LYS A 146 -2.76 20.16 7.55
CA LYS A 146 -2.92 18.90 6.82
C LYS A 146 -4.07 18.05 7.33
N LEU A 147 -4.26 17.97 8.66
CA LEU A 147 -5.40 17.29 9.24
C LEU A 147 -6.72 17.96 8.85
N THR A 148 -6.81 19.28 8.96
CA THR A 148 -8.00 20.04 8.57
C THR A 148 -8.33 19.84 7.09
N ILE A 149 -7.33 19.93 6.21
CA ILE A 149 -7.48 19.68 4.76
C ILE A 149 -7.97 18.26 4.49
N MET A 150 -7.40 17.26 5.14
CA MET A 150 -7.82 15.87 4.99
C MET A 150 -9.30 15.68 5.38
N LEU A 151 -9.73 16.26 6.50
CA LEU A 151 -11.13 16.21 6.92
C LEU A 151 -12.05 16.95 5.94
N SER A 152 -11.61 18.10 5.40
CA SER A 152 -12.37 18.83 4.37
C SER A 152 -12.51 18.03 3.08
N ILE A 153 -11.45 17.35 2.63
CA ILE A 153 -11.52 16.46 1.46
C ILE A 153 -12.53 15.33 1.71
N LEU A 154 -12.48 14.67 2.87
CA LEU A 154 -13.42 13.61 3.21
C LEU A 154 -14.87 14.09 3.29
N ASP A 155 -15.09 15.31 3.81
CA ASP A 155 -16.40 15.93 3.87
C ASP A 155 -16.96 16.20 2.47
N GLU A 156 -16.20 16.83 1.60
CA GLU A 156 -16.59 17.09 0.21
C GLU A 156 -16.90 15.78 -0.55
N LEU A 157 -16.06 14.75 -0.39
CA LEU A 157 -16.28 13.45 -1.00
C LEU A 157 -17.52 12.73 -0.44
N SER A 158 -17.87 12.95 0.83
CA SER A 158 -19.04 12.35 1.45
C SER A 158 -20.34 13.02 1.02
N ASN A 159 -20.26 14.26 0.58
CA ASN A 159 -21.40 15.05 0.13
C ASN A 159 -21.66 14.99 -1.39
N THR A 160 -20.78 14.33 -2.15
CA THR A 160 -20.99 14.15 -3.59
C THR A 160 -21.53 12.76 -3.91
N ALA A 161 -22.38 12.69 -4.94
CA ALA A 161 -22.82 11.44 -5.56
C ALA A 161 -22.14 11.22 -6.94
N ASP A 162 -21.21 12.09 -7.33
CA ASP A 162 -20.55 12.06 -8.63
C ASP A 162 -19.31 11.15 -8.62
N TYR A 163 -19.57 9.87 -8.38
CA TYR A 163 -18.58 8.80 -8.44
C TYR A 163 -19.17 7.51 -9.02
N GLN A 164 -18.29 6.62 -9.46
CA GLN A 164 -18.64 5.29 -9.95
C GLN A 164 -17.82 4.23 -9.22
N ALA A 165 -18.48 3.13 -8.84
CA ALA A 165 -17.77 1.97 -8.31
C ALA A 165 -16.99 1.28 -9.43
N ILE A 166 -15.72 0.96 -9.21
CA ILE A 166 -14.80 0.36 -10.19
C ILE A 166 -15.08 -1.13 -10.32
N SER A 167 -15.25 -1.85 -9.20
CA SER A 167 -15.53 -3.28 -9.19
C SER A 167 -17.03 -3.55 -9.08
N VAL A 168 -17.53 -4.42 -9.93
CA VAL A 168 -18.95 -4.86 -9.92
C VAL A 168 -19.18 -6.00 -8.91
N ASN A 169 -18.14 -6.74 -8.57
CA ASN A 169 -18.24 -7.85 -7.63
C ASN A 169 -18.36 -7.35 -6.21
N GLN A 170 -19.62 -7.20 -5.77
CA GLN A 170 -19.91 -7.08 -4.34
C GLN A 170 -19.47 -8.36 -3.61
N THR A 171 -18.39 -8.29 -2.91
CA THR A 171 -18.17 -9.16 -1.74
C THR A 171 -19.06 -8.63 -0.57
N LEU A 172 -20.26 -8.14 -0.93
CA LEU A 172 -21.23 -7.54 -0.01
C LEU A 172 -22.27 -8.57 0.45
N SER A 173 -21.80 -9.57 1.15
CA SER A 173 -22.75 -10.33 1.97
C SER A 173 -22.04 -11.05 3.10
N ARG A 174 -21.58 -10.28 4.07
CA ARG A 174 -21.21 -10.77 5.42
C ARG A 174 -20.43 -9.70 6.18
N GLN A 175 -21.00 -8.48 6.27
CA GLN A 175 -20.32 -7.29 6.85
C GLN A 175 -19.56 -7.54 8.16
N ASP A 176 -20.09 -8.32 9.09
CA ASP A 176 -19.41 -8.57 10.36
C ASP A 176 -18.32 -9.64 10.28
N SER A 177 -18.49 -10.66 9.44
CA SER A 177 -17.50 -11.71 9.27
C SER A 177 -16.28 -11.20 8.49
N ASP A 178 -16.49 -10.32 7.51
CA ASP A 178 -15.42 -9.80 6.67
C ASP A 178 -14.61 -8.72 7.41
N LYS A 179 -15.25 -7.84 8.17
CA LYS A 179 -14.55 -6.92 9.09
C LYS A 179 -13.69 -7.67 10.10
N ARG A 180 -14.22 -8.77 10.68
CA ARG A 180 -13.45 -9.62 11.58
C ARG A 180 -12.28 -10.29 10.86
N GLN A 181 -12.47 -10.82 9.65
CA GLN A 181 -11.42 -11.44 8.85
C GLN A 181 -10.33 -10.42 8.48
N GLN A 182 -10.69 -9.22 8.10
CA GLN A 182 -9.75 -8.12 7.82
C GLN A 182 -8.93 -7.74 9.04
N ARG A 183 -9.58 -7.52 10.21
CA ARG A 183 -8.87 -7.25 11.47
C ARG A 183 -7.88 -8.35 11.84
N LEU A 184 -8.29 -9.61 11.72
CA LEU A 184 -7.40 -10.75 12.00
C LEU A 184 -6.24 -10.83 11.02
N LEU A 185 -6.48 -10.52 9.73
CA LEU A 185 -5.42 -10.43 8.73
C LEU A 185 -4.44 -9.30 9.05
N SER A 186 -4.91 -8.10 9.33
CA SER A 186 -4.07 -6.94 9.71
C SER A 186 -3.21 -7.27 10.92
N GLN A 187 -3.78 -7.85 11.99
CA GLN A 187 -3.01 -8.27 13.17
C GLN A 187 -1.90 -9.27 12.83
N LEU A 188 -2.18 -10.23 11.93
CA LEU A 188 -1.17 -11.20 11.49
C LEU A 188 -0.05 -10.53 10.68
N LEU A 189 -0.41 -9.63 9.76
CA LEU A 189 0.55 -8.92 8.92
C LEU A 189 1.42 -7.99 9.76
N GLU A 190 0.84 -7.23 10.67
CA GLU A 190 1.57 -6.39 11.62
C GLU A 190 2.54 -7.21 12.47
N ALA A 191 2.08 -8.33 13.04
CA ALA A 191 2.93 -9.20 13.84
C ALA A 191 4.10 -9.78 13.03
N ILE A 192 3.87 -10.15 11.76
CA ILE A 192 4.92 -10.64 10.86
C ILE A 192 5.91 -9.52 10.55
N HIS A 193 5.44 -8.32 10.22
CA HIS A 193 6.31 -7.19 9.86
C HIS A 193 7.07 -6.62 11.05
N ALA A 194 6.50 -6.63 12.23
CA ALA A 194 7.19 -6.20 13.46
C ALA A 194 8.30 -7.17 13.89
N ASN A 195 8.12 -8.48 13.61
CA ASN A 195 8.97 -9.52 14.16
C ASN A 195 9.63 -10.43 13.10
N TYR A 196 9.73 -10.00 11.84
CA TYR A 196 10.26 -10.86 10.76
C TYR A 196 11.71 -11.29 10.98
N THR A 197 12.50 -10.56 11.76
CA THR A 197 13.87 -10.90 12.12
C THR A 197 13.94 -12.05 13.12
N GLU A 198 12.91 -12.22 13.94
CA GLU A 198 12.83 -13.21 14.99
C GLU A 198 12.34 -14.60 14.48
N PRO A 199 12.50 -15.67 15.26
CA PRO A 199 11.94 -16.97 14.95
C PRO A 199 10.40 -16.95 15.01
N LEU A 200 9.75 -16.50 13.95
CA LEU A 200 8.29 -16.54 13.84
C LEU A 200 7.79 -17.94 13.61
N SER A 201 7.08 -18.51 14.59
CA SER A 201 6.39 -19.80 14.45
C SER A 201 4.95 -19.59 13.97
N VAL A 202 4.48 -20.50 13.11
CA VAL A 202 3.06 -20.53 12.69
C VAL A 202 2.15 -20.71 13.89
N THR A 203 2.59 -21.48 14.90
CA THR A 203 1.89 -21.70 16.17
C THR A 203 1.66 -20.39 16.93
N ALA A 204 2.71 -19.56 17.08
CA ALA A 204 2.60 -18.27 17.75
C ALA A 204 1.64 -17.33 17.03
N LEU A 205 1.72 -17.26 15.70
CA LEU A 205 0.81 -16.45 14.89
C LEU A 205 -0.65 -16.96 14.96
N ALA A 206 -0.84 -18.28 15.01
CA ALA A 206 -2.18 -18.86 15.16
C ALA A 206 -2.78 -18.52 16.54
N SER A 207 -1.98 -18.62 17.60
CA SER A 207 -2.39 -18.23 18.95
C SER A 207 -2.75 -16.74 19.07
N LEU A 208 -2.01 -15.86 18.40
CA LEU A 208 -2.28 -14.41 18.37
C LEU A 208 -3.70 -14.09 17.91
N VAL A 209 -4.21 -14.83 16.93
CA VAL A 209 -5.56 -14.60 16.36
C VAL A 209 -6.60 -15.63 16.83
N GLY A 210 -6.29 -16.41 17.85
CA GLY A 210 -7.20 -17.42 18.43
C GLY A 210 -7.57 -18.55 17.47
N MET A 211 -6.65 -18.96 16.59
CA MET A 211 -6.86 -20.02 15.60
C MET A 211 -5.96 -21.23 15.86
N SER A 212 -6.35 -22.42 15.35
CA SER A 212 -5.41 -23.52 15.17
C SER A 212 -4.49 -23.24 13.97
N GLU A 213 -3.30 -23.87 13.92
CA GLU A 213 -2.38 -23.73 12.78
C GLU A 213 -3.03 -24.10 11.43
N SER A 214 -3.84 -25.16 11.41
CA SER A 214 -4.55 -25.59 10.21
C SER A 214 -5.61 -24.57 9.76
N THR A 215 -6.30 -23.96 10.71
CA THR A 215 -7.29 -22.89 10.44
C THR A 215 -6.59 -21.63 9.93
N LEU A 216 -5.50 -21.22 10.61
CA LEU A 216 -4.68 -20.10 10.15
C LEU A 216 -4.15 -20.34 8.73
N GLY A 217 -3.63 -21.53 8.43
CA GLY A 217 -3.11 -21.86 7.12
C GLY A 217 -4.15 -21.73 6.01
N ARG A 218 -5.39 -22.22 6.25
CA ARG A 218 -6.50 -22.08 5.30
C ARG A 218 -6.96 -20.63 5.18
N PHE A 219 -7.13 -19.94 6.31
CA PHE A 219 -7.50 -18.53 6.37
C PHE A 219 -6.50 -17.67 5.60
N PHE A 220 -5.22 -17.75 5.95
CA PHE A 220 -4.17 -16.94 5.33
C PHE A 220 -4.04 -17.24 3.82
N LYS A 221 -4.13 -18.52 3.42
CA LYS A 221 -4.11 -18.88 2.00
C LYS A 221 -5.32 -18.36 1.24
N LYS A 222 -6.51 -18.34 1.87
CA LYS A 222 -7.73 -17.75 1.29
C LYS A 222 -7.55 -16.25 1.07
N MET A 223 -7.06 -15.52 2.08
CA MET A 223 -6.93 -14.07 2.05
C MET A 223 -5.74 -13.59 1.19
N MET A 224 -4.59 -14.29 1.27
CA MET A 224 -3.32 -13.85 0.68
C MET A 224 -2.88 -14.66 -0.55
N GLY A 225 -3.64 -15.67 -0.94
CA GLY A 225 -3.29 -16.56 -2.04
C GLY A 225 -2.03 -17.43 -1.81
N GLN A 226 -1.41 -17.34 -0.63
CA GLN A 226 -0.15 -18.01 -0.31
C GLN A 226 -0.08 -18.46 1.15
N SER A 227 0.91 -19.30 1.49
CA SER A 227 1.09 -19.75 2.88
C SER A 227 1.79 -18.69 3.73
N VAL A 228 1.52 -18.69 5.04
CA VAL A 228 2.19 -17.82 6.04
C VAL A 228 3.72 -17.90 5.92
N ARG A 229 4.29 -19.10 5.84
CA ARG A 229 5.75 -19.31 5.71
C ARG A 229 6.31 -18.70 4.43
N HIS A 230 5.58 -18.80 3.34
CA HIS A 230 5.97 -18.20 2.07
C HIS A 230 5.98 -16.69 2.17
N TYR A 231 4.96 -16.11 2.77
CA TYR A 231 4.84 -14.67 3.00
C TYR A 231 6.00 -14.13 3.87
N ILE A 232 6.27 -14.75 5.01
CA ILE A 232 7.42 -14.39 5.87
C ILE A 232 8.74 -14.43 5.07
N THR A 233 8.92 -15.45 4.23
CA THR A 233 10.11 -15.55 3.38
C THR A 233 10.21 -14.36 2.41
N GLN A 234 9.11 -13.94 1.81
CA GLN A 234 9.08 -12.79 0.90
C GLN A 234 9.40 -11.47 1.62
N VAL A 235 8.83 -11.25 2.80
CA VAL A 235 9.14 -10.08 3.64
C VAL A 235 10.64 -10.00 3.95
N ARG A 236 11.23 -11.11 4.39
CA ARG A 236 12.67 -11.21 4.66
C ARG A 236 13.53 -10.95 3.42
N LEU A 237 13.16 -11.51 2.28
CA LEU A 237 13.89 -11.29 1.02
C LEU A 237 13.77 -9.85 0.53
N GLY A 238 12.60 -9.22 0.70
CA GLY A 238 12.40 -7.79 0.40
C GLY A 238 13.34 -6.90 1.22
N LYS A 239 13.45 -7.17 2.54
CA LYS A 239 14.40 -6.46 3.40
C LYS A 239 15.85 -6.72 2.99
N GLY A 240 16.18 -7.95 2.61
CA GLY A 240 17.50 -8.30 2.06
C GLY A 240 17.83 -7.52 0.81
N CYS A 241 16.90 -7.36 -0.12
CA CYS A 241 17.08 -6.54 -1.31
C CYS A 241 17.36 -5.07 -0.94
N SER A 242 16.55 -4.49 -0.06
CA SER A 242 16.74 -3.11 0.41
C SER A 242 18.13 -2.90 1.02
N LEU A 243 18.56 -3.79 1.92
CA LEU A 243 19.88 -3.71 2.56
C LEU A 243 21.04 -3.90 1.55
N LEU A 244 20.87 -4.76 0.53
CA LEU A 244 21.88 -4.95 -0.52
C LEU A 244 22.09 -3.70 -1.36
N VAL A 245 21.04 -2.94 -1.63
CA VAL A 245 21.09 -1.71 -2.43
C VAL A 245 21.54 -0.52 -1.62
N GLN A 246 21.07 -0.40 -0.39
CA GLN A 246 21.27 0.79 0.44
C GLN A 246 22.56 0.74 1.29
N THR A 247 23.24 -0.40 1.36
CA THR A 247 24.41 -0.56 2.24
C THR A 247 25.49 -1.46 1.63
N ASP A 248 26.74 -1.24 2.03
CA ASP A 248 27.89 -2.08 1.68
C ASP A 248 28.10 -3.26 2.64
N LYS A 249 27.12 -3.56 3.51
CA LYS A 249 27.24 -4.64 4.50
C LYS A 249 27.54 -5.99 3.81
N PRO A 250 28.38 -6.84 4.43
CA PRO A 250 28.62 -8.20 3.94
C PRO A 250 27.28 -8.96 3.73
N VAL A 251 27.22 -9.80 2.70
CA VAL A 251 25.99 -10.58 2.40
C VAL A 251 25.56 -11.47 3.58
N SER A 252 26.51 -11.96 4.38
CA SER A 252 26.22 -12.71 5.61
C SER A 252 25.47 -11.86 6.64
N LEU A 253 25.90 -10.62 6.86
CA LEU A 253 25.24 -9.69 7.77
C LEU A 253 23.86 -9.25 7.20
N VAL A 254 23.76 -9.05 5.90
CA VAL A 254 22.46 -8.78 5.24
C VAL A 254 21.48 -9.92 5.47
N ALA A 255 21.92 -11.17 5.33
CA ALA A 255 21.09 -12.34 5.60
C ALA A 255 20.57 -12.35 7.05
N GLU A 256 21.45 -12.12 8.03
CA GLU A 256 21.11 -12.04 9.45
C GLU A 256 20.12 -10.92 9.75
N LEU A 257 20.41 -9.69 9.32
CA LEU A 257 19.54 -8.52 9.52
C LEU A 257 18.19 -8.63 8.79
N SER A 258 18.10 -9.53 7.82
CA SER A 258 16.86 -9.87 7.12
C SER A 258 16.09 -11.02 7.78
N GLY A 259 16.57 -11.55 8.91
CA GLY A 259 15.91 -12.62 9.66
C GLY A 259 16.19 -14.03 9.15
N PHE A 260 17.28 -14.25 8.39
CA PHE A 260 17.72 -15.58 7.99
C PHE A 260 18.82 -16.08 8.93
N ASN A 261 18.55 -17.16 9.64
CA ASN A 261 19.51 -17.79 10.55
C ASN A 261 20.62 -18.57 9.81
N ASN A 262 20.54 -18.70 8.49
CA ASN A 262 21.47 -19.48 7.70
C ASN A 262 21.71 -18.83 6.33
N LEU A 263 22.95 -18.44 6.07
CA LEU A 263 23.38 -17.79 4.82
C LEU A 263 23.12 -18.68 3.59
N SER A 264 23.30 -19.98 3.69
CA SER A 264 23.06 -20.90 2.57
C SER A 264 21.58 -20.93 2.19
N ASN A 265 20.68 -20.89 3.18
CA ASN A 265 19.23 -20.82 2.95
C ASN A 265 18.84 -19.45 2.33
N PHE A 266 19.43 -18.35 2.83
CA PHE A 266 19.25 -17.03 2.23
C PHE A 266 19.64 -17.02 0.77
N ASN A 267 20.86 -17.45 0.44
CA ASN A 267 21.37 -17.48 -0.94
C ASN A 267 20.48 -18.34 -1.85
N ARG A 268 20.07 -19.53 -1.40
CA ARG A 268 19.20 -20.44 -2.15
C ARG A 268 17.84 -19.82 -2.43
N LEU A 269 17.21 -19.22 -1.43
CA LEU A 269 15.88 -18.60 -1.57
C LEU A 269 15.99 -17.30 -2.39
N PHE A 270 17.02 -16.51 -2.16
CA PHE A 270 17.27 -15.29 -2.92
C PHE A 270 17.42 -15.59 -4.43
N LEU A 271 18.26 -16.57 -4.79
CA LEU A 271 18.40 -17.02 -6.17
C LEU A 271 17.09 -17.53 -6.76
N LYS A 272 16.34 -18.33 -5.97
CA LYS A 272 15.05 -18.88 -6.41
C LYS A 272 14.02 -17.79 -6.73
N TYR A 273 13.94 -16.74 -5.91
CA TYR A 273 12.87 -15.72 -6.03
C TYR A 273 13.30 -14.48 -6.82
N LYS A 274 14.57 -14.13 -6.82
CA LYS A 274 15.10 -12.94 -7.51
C LYS A 274 15.83 -13.26 -8.80
N GLN A 275 16.06 -14.55 -9.09
CA GLN A 275 16.79 -15.05 -10.27
C GLN A 275 18.23 -14.52 -10.37
N LEU A 276 18.78 -13.97 -9.30
CA LEU A 276 20.12 -13.44 -9.15
C LEU A 276 20.69 -13.87 -7.79
N THR A 277 22.01 -14.02 -7.71
CA THR A 277 22.66 -14.13 -6.40
C THR A 277 22.62 -12.79 -5.68
N PRO A 278 22.66 -12.73 -4.33
CA PRO A 278 22.69 -11.47 -3.59
C PRO A 278 23.82 -10.53 -4.05
N LYS A 279 25.01 -11.09 -4.36
CA LYS A 279 26.16 -10.32 -4.86
C LYS A 279 25.89 -9.74 -6.25
N ALA A 280 25.32 -10.54 -7.17
CA ALA A 280 24.96 -10.07 -8.51
C ALA A 280 23.83 -9.03 -8.47
N PHE A 281 22.86 -9.20 -7.55
CA PHE A 281 21.79 -8.25 -7.32
C PHE A 281 22.35 -6.90 -6.88
N ARG A 282 23.22 -6.88 -5.87
CA ARG A 282 23.92 -5.67 -5.43
C ARG A 282 24.64 -4.99 -6.60
N ALA A 283 25.50 -5.71 -7.31
CA ALA A 283 26.28 -5.14 -8.41
C ALA A 283 25.39 -4.50 -9.49
N LYS A 284 24.27 -5.13 -9.83
CA LYS A 284 23.32 -4.62 -10.82
C LYS A 284 22.67 -3.30 -10.40
N PHE A 285 22.27 -3.17 -9.15
CA PHE A 285 21.49 -2.02 -8.67
C PHE A 285 22.34 -0.90 -8.06
N THR A 286 23.59 -1.17 -7.65
CA THR A 286 24.54 -0.13 -7.21
C THR A 286 25.14 0.61 -8.41
N GLN A 287 25.35 -0.04 -9.55
CA GLN A 287 25.83 0.61 -10.77
C GLN A 287 24.83 1.60 -11.35
N SER A 288 23.53 1.35 -11.23
CA SER A 288 22.48 2.28 -11.69
C SER A 288 22.46 3.59 -10.88
N HIS A 289 22.93 3.62 -9.63
CA HIS A 289 23.01 4.85 -8.82
C HIS A 289 24.24 5.70 -9.17
N CYS A 290 25.34 5.07 -9.61
CA CYS A 290 26.59 5.78 -9.96
C CYS A 290 26.53 6.46 -11.33
N GLU A 291 25.66 6.03 -12.23
CA GLU A 291 25.47 6.65 -13.54
C GLU A 291 24.57 7.88 -13.49
N THR A 292 23.64 7.94 -12.54
CA THR A 292 22.79 9.13 -12.31
C THR A 292 23.55 10.29 -11.64
N GLU A 293 24.56 10.02 -10.81
CA GLU A 293 25.37 11.07 -10.18
C GLU A 293 26.48 11.63 -11.09
N LYS A 294 26.79 10.98 -12.21
CA LYS A 294 27.79 11.48 -13.18
C LYS A 294 27.20 12.34 -14.29
N ASN A 295 25.88 12.42 -14.40
CA ASN A 295 25.15 13.20 -15.40
C ASN A 295 24.31 14.34 -14.77
N ALA A 296 24.57 14.69 -13.49
CA ALA A 296 23.97 15.85 -12.82
C ALA A 296 24.97 16.99 -12.69
#